data_cc1bda76b1fb54c4974252139038a351
#
_entry.id   cc1bda76b1fb54c4974252139038a351
#
_cell.length_a   1.000
_cell.length_b   1.000
_cell.length_c   1.000
_cell.angle_alpha   90.00
_cell.angle_beta   90.00
_cell.angle_gamma   90.00
#
_symmetry.space_group_name_H-M   'P 1'
#
loop_
_entity.id
_entity.type
_entity.pdbx_description
1 polymer ?
#
loop_
_entity_poly.entity_id
_entity_poly.type
_entity_poly.pdbx_seq_one_letter_code
_entity_poly.pdbx_strand_id
1 'polypeptide(L)' 'MVLVKSIKKFTSKLNKTQQKAMNRHARHHSLKHMRQMARDLEDGRTFGQAHKRAMERVGR' A
#
# COMPACT_ATOMS: atom_id res chain seq x y z
N MET A 1 8.78 0.89 -10.53
CA MET A 1 8.68 1.96 -9.50
C MET A 1 7.37 2.72 -9.66
N VAL A 2 6.69 2.97 -8.56
CA VAL A 2 5.41 3.69 -8.55
C VAL A 2 5.61 5.05 -7.88
N LEU A 3 5.08 6.09 -8.49
CA LEU A 3 5.17 7.43 -7.93
C LEU A 3 4.19 7.60 -6.78
N VAL A 4 4.60 8.34 -5.75
CA VAL A 4 3.75 8.65 -4.60
C VAL A 4 2.43 9.29 -5.06
N LYS A 5 2.49 10.17 -6.03
CA LYS A 5 1.34 10.85 -6.58
C LYS A 5 0.34 9.85 -7.22
N SER A 6 0.83 8.72 -7.75
CA SER A 6 -0.04 7.70 -8.35
C SER A 6 -0.84 6.93 -7.30
N ILE A 7 -0.33 6.79 -6.09
CA ILE A 7 -1.02 6.07 -5.02
C ILE A 7 -1.85 6.98 -4.13
N LYS A 8 -1.70 8.27 -4.25
CA LYS A 8 -2.39 9.26 -3.41
C LYS A 8 -3.91 9.11 -3.43
N LYS A 9 -4.46 8.71 -4.54
CA LYS A 9 -5.91 8.52 -4.71
C LYS A 9 -6.47 7.51 -3.71
N PHE A 10 -5.76 6.41 -3.47
CA PHE A 10 -6.25 5.37 -2.58
C PHE A 10 -5.58 5.37 -1.20
N THR A 11 -4.58 6.22 -0.97
CA THR A 11 -3.99 6.35 0.36
C THR A 11 -4.59 7.50 1.16
N SER A 12 -5.38 8.35 0.55
CA SER A 12 -5.94 9.53 1.21
C SER A 12 -6.81 9.20 2.43
N LYS A 13 -7.42 8.03 2.44
CA LYS A 13 -8.26 7.57 3.57
C LYS A 13 -7.46 6.95 4.71
N LEU A 14 -6.18 6.71 4.50
CA LEU A 14 -5.33 6.11 5.51
C LEU A 14 -4.82 7.19 6.47
N ASN A 15 -4.40 6.77 7.68
CA ASN A 15 -3.80 7.72 8.63
C ASN A 15 -2.40 8.12 8.14
N LYS A 16 -1.83 9.14 8.76
CA LYS A 16 -0.53 9.69 8.35
C LYS A 16 0.61 8.67 8.41
N THR A 17 0.62 7.85 9.46
CA THR A 17 1.64 6.81 9.61
C THR A 17 1.57 5.80 8.48
N GLN A 18 0.36 5.37 8.14
CA GLN A 18 0.13 4.44 7.03
C GLN A 18 0.51 5.07 5.70
N GLN A 19 0.15 6.34 5.49
CA GLN A 19 0.52 7.05 4.26
C GLN A 19 2.02 7.14 4.07
N LYS A 20 2.75 7.46 5.13
CA LYS A 20 4.22 7.53 5.08
C LYS A 20 4.83 6.18 4.73
N ALA A 21 4.34 5.11 5.36
CA ALA A 21 4.81 3.78 5.08
C ALA A 21 4.52 3.37 3.64
N MET A 22 3.32 3.68 3.14
CA MET A 22 2.94 3.40 1.76
C MET A 22 3.83 4.16 0.77
N ASN A 23 4.11 5.42 1.05
CA ASN A 23 4.97 6.24 0.20
C ASN A 23 6.38 5.64 0.08
N ARG A 24 6.93 5.13 1.17
CA ARG A 24 8.24 4.47 1.14
C ARG A 24 8.21 3.19 0.32
N HIS A 25 7.14 2.43 0.44
CA HIS A 25 7.02 1.14 -0.26
C HIS A 25 6.71 1.31 -1.75
N ALA A 26 6.12 2.42 -2.16
CA ALA A 26 5.80 2.69 -3.56
C ALA A 26 7.01 2.60 -4.48
N ARG A 27 8.19 2.85 -3.96
CA ARG A 27 9.44 2.78 -4.72
C ARG A 27 9.82 1.37 -5.14
N HIS A 28 9.36 0.38 -4.39
CA HIS A 28 9.81 -1.01 -4.54
C HIS A 28 8.74 -1.96 -5.05
N HIS A 29 7.50 -1.50 -5.16
CA HIS A 29 6.38 -2.37 -5.51
C HIS A 29 5.54 -1.79 -6.64
N SER A 30 4.78 -2.66 -7.31
CA SER A 30 3.91 -2.26 -8.41
C SER A 30 2.67 -1.51 -7.88
N LEU A 31 1.99 -0.83 -8.77
CA LEU A 31 0.74 -0.15 -8.43
C LEU A 31 -0.32 -1.13 -7.90
N LYS A 32 -0.41 -2.29 -8.50
CA LYS A 32 -1.31 -3.36 -8.06
C LYS A 32 -1.03 -3.78 -6.63
N HIS A 33 0.25 -3.95 -6.29
CA HIS A 33 0.69 -4.30 -4.94
C HIS A 33 0.25 -3.22 -3.94
N MET A 34 0.52 -1.96 -4.27
CA MET A 34 0.18 -0.84 -3.40
C MET A 34 -1.34 -0.70 -3.21
N ARG A 35 -2.10 -0.94 -4.25
CA ARG A 35 -3.56 -0.94 -4.19
C ARG A 35 -4.11 -2.01 -3.26
N GLN A 36 -3.56 -3.22 -3.36
CA GLN A 36 -3.97 -4.33 -2.49
C GLN A 36 -3.67 -3.99 -1.03
N MET A 37 -2.49 -3.40 -0.76
CA MET A 37 -2.12 -2.98 0.60
C MET A 37 -3.08 -1.92 1.13
N ALA A 38 -3.41 -0.92 0.33
CA ALA A 38 -4.31 0.14 0.76
C ALA A 38 -5.69 -0.42 1.13
N ARG A 39 -6.18 -1.34 0.34
CA ARG A 39 -7.47 -1.99 0.59
C ARG A 39 -7.46 -2.74 1.93
N ASP A 40 -6.41 -3.51 2.19
CA ASP A 40 -6.29 -4.25 3.44
C ASP A 40 -6.13 -3.33 4.65
N LEU A 41 -5.41 -2.24 4.51
CA LEU A 41 -5.28 -1.25 5.58
C LEU A 41 -6.63 -0.57 5.88
N GLU A 42 -7.41 -0.27 4.86
CA GLU A 42 -8.75 0.28 5.06
C GLU A 42 -9.67 -0.71 5.76
N ASP A 43 -9.46 -2.00 5.56
CA ASP A 43 -10.22 -3.06 6.21
C ASP A 43 -9.78 -3.32 7.66
N GLY A 44 -8.78 -2.59 8.13
CA GLY A 44 -8.31 -2.69 9.51
C GLY A 44 -7.16 -3.66 9.73
N ARG A 45 -6.53 -4.16 8.67
CA ARG A 45 -5.37 -5.04 8.81
C ARG A 45 -4.14 -4.22 9.17
N THR A 46 -3.17 -4.86 9.82
CA THR A 46 -1.90 -4.21 10.12
C THR A 46 -1.08 -4.05 8.84
N PHE A 47 -0.09 -3.17 8.87
CA PHE A 47 0.79 -2.96 7.73
C PHE A 47 1.52 -4.25 7.33
N GLY A 48 2.00 -5.01 8.31
CA GLY A 48 2.64 -6.30 8.06
C GLY A 48 1.72 -7.30 7.38
N GLN A 49 0.46 -7.38 7.84
CA GLN A 49 -0.54 -8.25 7.23
C GLN A 49 -0.86 -7.82 5.80
N ALA A 50 -1.03 -6.52 5.60
CA ALA A 50 -1.32 -5.97 4.27
C ALA A 50 -0.19 -6.27 3.29
N HIS A 51 1.05 -6.09 3.72
CA HIS A 51 2.22 -6.37 2.91
C HIS A 51 2.31 -7.85 2.53
N LYS A 52 2.13 -8.73 3.51
CA LYS A 52 2.17 -10.17 3.30
C LYS A 52 1.11 -10.62 2.30
N ARG A 53 -0.13 -10.11 2.45
CA ARG A 53 -1.23 -10.45 1.55
C ARG A 53 -0.97 -9.95 0.14
N ALA A 54 -0.40 -8.76 0.00
CA ALA A 54 -0.06 -8.20 -1.31
C ALA A 54 1.01 -9.04 -1.99
N MET A 55 2.02 -9.48 -1.24
CA MET A 55 3.06 -10.35 -1.78
C MET A 55 2.50 -11.69 -2.26
N GLU A 56 1.55 -12.25 -1.52
CA GLU A 56 0.93 -13.53 -1.87
C GLU A 56 -0.01 -13.42 -3.06
N ARG A 57 -0.77 -12.32 -3.16
CA ARG A 57 -1.81 -12.16 -4.18
C ARG A 57 -1.32 -11.53 -5.48
N VAL A 58 -0.41 -10.60 -5.36
CA VAL A 58 0.07 -9.81 -6.50
C VAL A 58 1.54 -10.07 -6.80
N GLY A 59 2.31 -10.34 -5.77
CA GLY A 59 3.75 -10.40 -5.85
C GLY A 59 4.31 -9.00 -5.63
N ARG A 60 5.18 -8.53 -6.50
CA ARG A 60 5.87 -7.27 -6.29
C ARG A 60 5.06 -6.03 -6.61
#